data_fda17b64bd9bae8e9b7605cb0cc24f5f
#
_entry.id   fda17b64bd9bae8e9b7605cb0cc24f5f
#
_cell.length_a   1.000
_cell.length_b   1.000
_cell.length_c   1.000
_cell.angle_alpha   90.00
_cell.angle_beta   90.00
_cell.angle_gamma   90.00
#
_symmetry.space_group_name_H-M   'P 1'
#
loop_
_entity.id
_entity.type
_entity.pdbx_description
1 polymer ?
#
loop_
_entity_poly.entity_id
_entity_poly.type
_entity_poly.pdbx_seq_one_letter_code
_entity_poly.pdbx_strand_id
1 'polypeptide(L)'
;SSLSYNLNRIDFVNNNIIHPLIKTKILRYIAYEYLLEESKLINIDTFLYKFLQSSNNDETNNEINELYDNIISLQKGKQISKIDLINENGLLKNITKFNSENPVIFVFWSYDQNSHQIGLFNRINKILNNNTNYDFHTININSDNQKWKNIVKNIKKRNNLKHFRSVNFEDMSKKMVLNNLNKVIITDNK
;
A
#
# COMPACT_ATOMS: atom_id res chain seq x y z
N SER A 1 -14.70 0.63 11.45
CA SER A 1 -16.19 0.68 11.41
C SER A 1 -16.78 -0.72 11.19
N SER A 2 -18.02 -1.01 11.68
CA SER A 2 -18.59 -2.36 11.55
C SER A 2 -19.15 -2.62 10.14
N LEU A 3 -19.11 -3.89 9.70
CA LEU A 3 -19.72 -4.31 8.44
C LEU A 3 -21.20 -3.87 8.36
N SER A 4 -21.99 -4.18 9.38
CA SER A 4 -23.42 -3.85 9.42
C SER A 4 -23.68 -2.35 9.23
N TYR A 5 -22.89 -1.50 9.88
CA TYR A 5 -23.03 -0.05 9.72
C TYR A 5 -22.80 0.39 8.27
N ASN A 6 -21.77 -0.14 7.60
CA ASN A 6 -21.46 0.23 6.22
C ASN A 6 -22.46 -0.34 5.20
N LEU A 7 -22.99 -1.55 5.44
CA LEU A 7 -24.09 -2.08 4.64
C LEU A 7 -25.35 -1.20 4.74
N ASN A 8 -25.68 -0.73 5.95
CA ASN A 8 -26.79 0.20 6.16
C ASN A 8 -26.56 1.56 5.47
N ARG A 9 -25.32 2.06 5.43
CA ARG A 9 -24.96 3.28 4.66
C ARG A 9 -25.26 3.09 3.17
N ILE A 10 -24.87 1.94 2.60
CA ILE A 10 -25.16 1.62 1.18
C ILE A 10 -26.67 1.62 0.95
N ASP A 11 -27.45 0.93 1.79
CA ASP A 11 -28.92 0.87 1.67
C ASP A 11 -29.55 2.27 1.80
N PHE A 12 -29.08 3.08 2.75
CA PHE A 12 -29.54 4.46 2.90
C PHE A 12 -29.31 5.28 1.63
N VAL A 13 -28.10 5.20 1.05
CA VAL A 13 -27.77 5.90 -0.19
C VAL A 13 -28.64 5.44 -1.35
N ASN A 14 -28.87 4.12 -1.46
CA ASN A 14 -29.71 3.55 -2.51
C ASN A 14 -31.17 4.05 -2.45
N ASN A 15 -31.71 4.16 -1.25
CA ASN A 15 -33.11 4.49 -1.04
C ASN A 15 -33.40 6.00 -1.05
N ASN A 16 -32.38 6.83 -0.75
CA ASN A 16 -32.62 8.27 -0.52
C ASN A 16 -31.90 9.18 -1.52
N ILE A 17 -30.90 8.69 -2.24
CA ILE A 17 -30.16 9.52 -3.21
C ILE A 17 -30.57 9.17 -4.63
N ILE A 18 -31.34 10.09 -5.24
CA ILE A 18 -31.90 9.92 -6.59
C ILE A 18 -30.86 10.32 -7.67
N HIS A 19 -30.06 11.36 -7.40
CA HIS A 19 -29.13 11.90 -8.40
C HIS A 19 -27.95 10.94 -8.65
N PRO A 20 -27.79 10.38 -9.88
CA PRO A 20 -26.85 9.28 -10.15
C PRO A 20 -25.40 9.63 -9.80
N LEU A 21 -24.90 10.82 -10.20
CA LEU A 21 -23.52 11.24 -9.94
C LEU A 21 -23.23 11.41 -8.45
N ILE A 22 -24.18 11.93 -7.68
CA ILE A 22 -24.05 12.09 -6.22
C ILE A 22 -24.04 10.71 -5.57
N LYS A 23 -24.97 9.84 -5.96
CA LYS A 23 -25.04 8.45 -5.50
C LYS A 23 -23.72 7.71 -5.72
N THR A 24 -23.18 7.74 -6.95
CA THR A 24 -21.91 7.10 -7.29
C THR A 24 -20.75 7.62 -6.42
N LYS A 25 -20.63 8.96 -6.24
CA LYS A 25 -19.56 9.53 -5.41
C LYS A 25 -19.65 9.09 -3.95
N ILE A 26 -20.86 9.04 -3.38
CA ILE A 26 -21.05 8.64 -1.98
C ILE A 26 -20.77 7.14 -1.82
N LEU A 27 -21.29 6.28 -2.72
CA LEU A 27 -21.01 4.85 -2.69
C LEU A 27 -19.51 4.55 -2.82
N ARG A 28 -18.82 5.23 -3.77
CA ARG A 28 -17.37 5.13 -3.94
C ARG A 28 -16.63 5.51 -2.65
N TYR A 29 -17.00 6.62 -2.02
CA TYR A 29 -16.39 7.06 -0.75
C TYR A 29 -16.56 6.00 0.36
N ILE A 30 -17.78 5.47 0.53
CA ILE A 30 -18.07 4.41 1.53
C ILE A 30 -17.21 3.18 1.26
N ALA A 31 -17.06 2.79 -0.02
CA ALA A 31 -16.27 1.62 -0.39
C ALA A 31 -14.79 1.81 -0.05
N TYR A 32 -14.19 2.94 -0.42
CA TYR A 32 -12.80 3.23 -0.07
C TYR A 32 -12.58 3.26 1.44
N GLU A 33 -13.40 3.99 2.17
CA GLU A 33 -13.31 4.10 3.63
C GLU A 33 -13.36 2.70 4.29
N TYR A 34 -14.31 1.87 3.88
CA TYR A 34 -14.49 0.55 4.48
C TYR A 34 -13.37 -0.42 4.09
N LEU A 35 -13.05 -0.54 2.81
CA LEU A 35 -12.06 -1.51 2.32
C LEU A 35 -10.64 -1.23 2.83
N LEU A 36 -10.29 0.04 3.03
CA LEU A 36 -8.97 0.41 3.55
C LEU A 36 -8.81 0.17 5.06
N GLU A 37 -9.91 0.04 5.81
CA GLU A 37 -9.90 -0.15 7.28
C GLU A 37 -10.20 -1.59 7.70
N GLU A 38 -10.95 -2.37 6.91
CA GLU A 38 -11.35 -3.73 7.27
C GLU A 38 -10.21 -4.72 7.05
N SER A 39 -10.01 -5.61 8.02
CA SER A 39 -8.97 -6.65 7.97
C SER A 39 -9.51 -8.06 7.75
N LYS A 40 -10.80 -8.29 7.99
CA LYS A 40 -11.42 -9.61 7.88
C LYS A 40 -11.93 -9.85 6.46
N LEU A 41 -11.35 -10.82 5.76
CA LEU A 41 -11.72 -11.13 4.36
C LEU A 41 -13.21 -11.38 4.17
N ILE A 42 -13.82 -12.18 5.05
CA ILE A 42 -15.27 -12.47 4.94
C ILE A 42 -16.13 -11.20 4.98
N ASN A 43 -15.72 -10.20 5.73
CA ASN A 43 -16.40 -8.91 5.78
C ASN A 43 -16.18 -8.10 4.51
N ILE A 44 -14.95 -8.13 3.97
CA ILE A 44 -14.58 -7.48 2.71
C ILE A 44 -15.40 -8.06 1.56
N ASP A 45 -15.46 -9.39 1.44
CA ASP A 45 -16.22 -10.10 0.40
C ASP A 45 -17.72 -9.76 0.47
N THR A 46 -18.30 -9.81 1.68
CA THR A 46 -19.70 -9.48 1.91
C THR A 46 -20.01 -8.03 1.53
N PHE A 47 -19.13 -7.12 1.91
CA PHE A 47 -19.29 -5.70 1.58
C PHE A 47 -19.18 -5.46 0.07
N LEU A 48 -18.16 -6.02 -0.59
CA LEU A 48 -17.95 -5.86 -2.04
C LEU A 48 -19.17 -6.37 -2.83
N TYR A 49 -19.68 -7.54 -2.48
CA TYR A 49 -20.89 -8.09 -3.11
C TYR A 49 -22.06 -7.11 -3.03
N LYS A 50 -22.35 -6.56 -1.84
CA LYS A 50 -23.42 -5.59 -1.62
C LYS A 50 -23.19 -4.30 -2.39
N PHE A 51 -21.94 -3.80 -2.41
CA PHE A 51 -21.56 -2.60 -3.15
C PHE A 51 -21.83 -2.76 -4.64
N LEU A 52 -21.38 -3.86 -5.26
CA LEU A 52 -21.55 -4.13 -6.69
C LEU A 52 -23.03 -4.28 -7.10
N GLN A 53 -23.86 -4.81 -6.21
CA GLN A 53 -25.31 -4.83 -6.45
C GLN A 53 -25.97 -3.45 -6.39
N SER A 54 -25.33 -2.50 -5.71
CA SER A 54 -25.87 -1.18 -5.43
C SER A 54 -25.34 -0.10 -6.38
N SER A 55 -24.21 -0.34 -7.00
CA SER A 55 -23.53 0.59 -7.91
C SER A 55 -23.88 0.26 -9.37
N ASN A 56 -24.34 1.26 -10.12
CA ASN A 56 -24.66 1.17 -11.54
C ASN A 56 -23.60 1.88 -12.42
N ASN A 57 -22.39 2.13 -11.89
CA ASN A 57 -21.34 2.81 -12.63
C ASN A 57 -20.16 1.85 -12.82
N ASP A 58 -19.93 1.42 -14.06
CA ASP A 58 -18.91 0.43 -14.40
C ASP A 58 -17.48 0.90 -14.10
N GLU A 59 -17.17 2.18 -14.30
CA GLU A 59 -15.85 2.75 -14.00
C GLU A 59 -15.56 2.65 -12.50
N THR A 60 -16.52 3.04 -11.65
CA THR A 60 -16.41 2.92 -10.19
C THR A 60 -16.34 1.47 -9.75
N ASN A 61 -17.11 0.57 -10.37
CA ASN A 61 -17.08 -0.85 -10.07
C ASN A 61 -15.71 -1.46 -10.38
N ASN A 62 -15.12 -1.12 -11.52
CA ASN A 62 -13.78 -1.57 -11.91
C ASN A 62 -12.71 -1.04 -10.94
N GLU A 63 -12.79 0.23 -10.56
CA GLU A 63 -11.89 0.84 -9.59
C GLU A 63 -11.93 0.15 -8.21
N ILE A 64 -13.13 -0.14 -7.71
CA ILE A 64 -13.32 -0.81 -6.42
C ILE A 64 -12.90 -2.28 -6.47
N ASN A 65 -13.14 -2.98 -7.60
CA ASN A 65 -12.63 -4.32 -7.80
C ASN A 65 -11.09 -4.35 -7.85
N GLU A 66 -10.45 -3.39 -8.53
CA GLU A 66 -8.97 -3.27 -8.53
C GLU A 66 -8.43 -3.05 -7.11
N LEU A 67 -9.07 -2.19 -6.32
CA LEU A 67 -8.69 -1.99 -4.91
C LEU A 67 -8.83 -3.28 -4.10
N TYR A 68 -9.93 -4.00 -4.26
CA TYR A 68 -10.16 -5.29 -3.62
C TYR A 68 -9.07 -6.30 -3.99
N ASP A 69 -8.77 -6.48 -5.28
CA ASP A 69 -7.75 -7.41 -5.75
C ASP A 69 -6.37 -7.09 -5.16
N ASN A 70 -6.04 -5.80 -5.09
CA ASN A 70 -4.80 -5.34 -4.47
C ASN A 70 -4.75 -5.63 -2.96
N ILE A 71 -5.87 -5.45 -2.24
CA ILE A 71 -5.99 -5.82 -0.81
C ILE A 71 -5.79 -7.33 -0.64
N ILE A 72 -6.42 -8.16 -1.47
CA ILE A 72 -6.29 -9.62 -1.43
C ILE A 72 -4.84 -10.06 -1.71
N SER A 73 -4.16 -9.42 -2.67
CA SER A 73 -2.76 -9.73 -3.00
C SER A 73 -1.79 -9.50 -1.86
N LEU A 74 -2.14 -8.64 -0.89
CA LEU A 74 -1.33 -8.34 0.28
C LEU A 74 -1.68 -9.21 1.51
N GLN A 75 -2.61 -10.15 1.38
CA GLN A 75 -2.95 -11.06 2.47
C GLN A 75 -1.87 -12.13 2.68
N LYS A 76 -1.81 -12.66 3.90
CA LYS A 76 -0.86 -13.72 4.24
C LYS A 76 -0.98 -14.92 3.29
N GLY A 77 0.15 -15.38 2.78
CA GLY A 77 0.24 -16.52 1.85
C GLY A 77 -0.09 -16.17 0.39
N LYS A 78 -0.28 -14.90 0.07
CA LYS A 78 -0.43 -14.42 -1.31
C LYS A 78 0.88 -13.84 -1.83
N GLN A 79 1.06 -13.94 -3.15
CA GLN A 79 2.20 -13.33 -3.81
C GLN A 79 1.96 -11.84 -4.01
N ILE A 80 2.93 -11.02 -3.58
CA ILE A 80 2.88 -9.57 -3.80
C ILE A 80 2.88 -9.24 -5.30
N SER A 81 2.15 -8.21 -5.68
CA SER A 81 2.07 -7.75 -7.08
C SER A 81 3.43 -7.30 -7.62
N LYS A 82 3.65 -7.47 -8.93
CA LYS A 82 4.87 -7.01 -9.60
C LYS A 82 4.97 -5.49 -9.55
N ILE A 83 6.04 -4.98 -8.98
CA ILE A 83 6.35 -3.54 -8.89
C ILE A 83 7.82 -3.36 -9.24
N ASP A 84 8.08 -2.41 -10.13
CA ASP A 84 9.43 -2.09 -10.55
C ASP A 84 9.98 -0.93 -9.71
N LEU A 85 11.17 -1.14 -9.18
CA LEU A 85 11.90 -0.22 -8.33
C LEU A 85 13.29 0.04 -8.92
N ILE A 86 13.87 1.20 -8.64
CA ILE A 86 15.25 1.53 -9.00
C ILE A 86 16.10 1.50 -7.74
N ASN A 87 17.23 0.80 -7.76
CA ASN A 87 18.19 0.80 -6.65
C ASN A 87 19.17 2.00 -6.74
N GLU A 88 20.05 2.14 -5.75
CA GLU A 88 21.06 3.22 -5.67
C GLU A 88 21.96 3.29 -6.90
N ASN A 89 22.24 2.15 -7.54
CA ASN A 89 23.08 2.07 -8.74
C ASN A 89 22.32 2.37 -10.03
N GLY A 90 21.02 2.69 -9.96
CA GLY A 90 20.18 2.96 -11.12
C GLY A 90 19.65 1.70 -11.82
N LEU A 91 19.83 0.51 -11.22
CA LEU A 91 19.36 -0.75 -11.79
C LEU A 91 17.91 -0.97 -11.45
N LEU A 92 17.15 -1.37 -12.46
CA LEU A 92 15.75 -1.79 -12.30
C LEU A 92 15.68 -3.13 -11.55
N LYS A 93 14.82 -3.21 -10.55
CA LYS A 93 14.56 -4.38 -9.74
C LYS A 93 13.06 -4.58 -9.59
N ASN A 94 12.58 -5.79 -9.84
CA ASN A 94 11.20 -6.15 -9.53
C ASN A 94 11.08 -6.66 -8.10
N ILE A 95 10.07 -6.17 -7.36
CA ILE A 95 9.89 -6.49 -5.93
C ILE A 95 9.72 -8.00 -5.69
N THR A 96 9.11 -8.73 -6.62
CA THR A 96 8.90 -10.19 -6.53
C THR A 96 10.17 -11.01 -6.75
N LYS A 97 11.27 -10.37 -7.14
CA LYS A 97 12.56 -11.02 -7.42
C LYS A 97 13.63 -10.70 -6.38
N PHE A 98 13.24 -10.18 -5.24
CA PHE A 98 14.17 -10.00 -4.12
C PHE A 98 14.43 -11.34 -3.44
N ASN A 99 15.61 -11.88 -3.65
CA ASN A 99 16.07 -13.05 -2.93
C ASN A 99 16.69 -12.59 -1.61
N SER A 100 16.13 -13.03 -0.51
CA SER A 100 16.66 -12.84 0.84
C SER A 100 16.40 -14.11 1.65
N GLU A 101 17.38 -14.51 2.48
CA GLU A 101 17.20 -15.60 3.46
C GLU A 101 16.29 -15.15 4.62
N ASN A 102 16.27 -13.85 4.88
CA ASN A 102 15.46 -13.24 5.92
C ASN A 102 14.13 -12.73 5.37
N PRO A 103 13.10 -12.62 6.22
CA PRO A 103 11.89 -11.85 5.87
C PRO A 103 12.25 -10.42 5.47
N VAL A 104 11.63 -9.93 4.40
CA VAL A 104 11.85 -8.57 3.91
C VAL A 104 10.75 -7.64 4.43
N ILE A 105 11.18 -6.53 5.01
CA ILE A 105 10.30 -5.48 5.52
C ILE A 105 10.36 -4.28 4.58
N PHE A 106 9.28 -4.05 3.85
CA PHE A 106 9.12 -2.87 3.00
C PHE A 106 8.57 -1.71 3.81
N VAL A 107 9.23 -0.56 3.73
CA VAL A 107 8.83 0.69 4.36
C VAL A 107 8.91 1.84 3.35
N PHE A 108 7.99 2.79 3.46
CA PHE A 108 7.82 3.86 2.48
C PHE A 108 8.19 5.21 3.08
N TRP A 109 8.80 6.09 2.29
CA TRP A 109 9.19 7.41 2.76
C TRP A 109 9.25 8.44 1.64
N SER A 110 9.14 9.71 2.04
CA SER A 110 9.31 10.87 1.17
C SER A 110 10.30 11.83 1.80
N TYR A 111 11.18 12.41 0.98
CA TYR A 111 12.06 13.48 1.44
C TYR A 111 11.33 14.81 1.66
N ASP A 112 10.08 14.93 1.23
CA ASP A 112 9.23 16.10 1.50
C ASP A 112 8.54 16.01 2.87
N GLN A 113 8.64 14.84 3.54
CA GLN A 113 8.13 14.59 4.89
C GLN A 113 9.30 14.34 5.86
N ASN A 114 10.09 15.40 6.15
CA ASN A 114 11.34 15.29 6.90
C ASN A 114 11.19 14.63 8.28
N SER A 115 10.17 15.00 9.06
CA SER A 115 9.93 14.40 10.39
C SER A 115 9.63 12.91 10.31
N HIS A 116 8.82 12.48 9.32
CA HIS A 116 8.54 11.08 9.06
C HIS A 116 9.81 10.33 8.64
N GLN A 117 10.60 10.89 7.72
CA GLN A 117 11.86 10.32 7.25
C GLN A 117 12.83 10.07 8.41
N ILE A 118 13.09 11.09 9.24
CA ILE A 118 14.00 10.98 10.39
C ILE A 118 13.49 9.91 11.38
N GLY A 119 12.21 9.96 11.74
CA GLY A 119 11.60 9.00 12.64
C GLY A 119 11.68 7.56 12.13
N LEU A 120 11.44 7.34 10.83
CA LEU A 120 11.53 6.04 10.18
C LEU A 120 12.96 5.47 10.26
N PHE A 121 13.97 6.22 9.82
CA PHE A 121 15.35 5.73 9.82
C PHE A 121 15.90 5.52 11.23
N ASN A 122 15.48 6.31 12.22
CA ASN A 122 15.84 6.07 13.61
C ASN A 122 15.25 4.74 14.13
N ARG A 123 13.99 4.43 13.80
CA ARG A 123 13.35 3.15 14.17
C ARG A 123 14.04 1.96 13.49
N ILE A 124 14.31 2.06 12.19
CA ILE A 124 15.04 1.01 11.46
C ILE A 124 16.40 0.76 12.11
N ASN A 125 17.18 1.81 12.38
CA ASN A 125 18.49 1.68 13.01
C ASN A 125 18.40 1.02 14.40
N LYS A 126 17.39 1.37 15.21
CA LYS A 126 17.15 0.75 16.52
C LYS A 126 16.84 -0.74 16.39
N ILE A 127 16.01 -1.13 15.42
CA ILE A 127 15.67 -2.54 15.18
C ILE A 127 16.91 -3.29 14.72
N LEU A 128 17.65 -2.78 13.73
CA LEU A 128 18.83 -3.43 13.16
C LEU A 128 20.05 -3.51 14.10
N ASN A 129 20.09 -2.68 15.13
CA ASN A 129 21.11 -2.80 16.19
C ASN A 129 20.83 -3.99 17.11
N ASN A 130 19.57 -4.38 17.28
CA ASN A 130 19.15 -5.42 18.22
C ASN A 130 18.78 -6.75 17.53
N ASN A 131 18.51 -6.71 16.23
CA ASN A 131 18.07 -7.88 15.46
C ASN A 131 18.49 -7.76 14.00
N THR A 132 19.25 -8.77 13.54
CA THR A 132 19.77 -8.85 12.16
C THR A 132 18.98 -9.81 11.27
N ASN A 133 17.92 -10.45 11.80
CA ASN A 133 17.16 -11.49 11.10
C ASN A 133 16.08 -10.94 10.16
N TYR A 134 16.16 -9.66 9.83
CA TYR A 134 15.26 -8.99 8.89
C TYR A 134 16.05 -8.16 7.89
N ASP A 135 15.59 -8.14 6.65
CA ASP A 135 16.08 -7.24 5.62
C ASP A 135 15.10 -6.07 5.45
N PHE A 136 15.59 -4.83 5.61
CA PHE A 136 14.79 -3.64 5.36
C PHE A 136 15.00 -3.14 3.94
N HIS A 137 13.92 -3.02 3.19
CA HIS A 137 13.88 -2.38 1.89
C HIS A 137 13.10 -1.08 1.99
N THR A 138 13.80 0.05 2.00
CA THR A 138 13.16 1.37 2.06
C THR A 138 12.84 1.85 0.65
N ILE A 139 11.61 2.28 0.43
CA ILE A 139 11.13 2.73 -0.87
C ILE A 139 10.79 4.21 -0.80
N ASN A 140 11.54 5.03 -1.52
CA ASN A 140 11.24 6.44 -1.70
C ASN A 140 10.16 6.61 -2.77
N ILE A 141 9.19 7.48 -2.51
CA ILE A 141 8.06 7.71 -3.40
C ILE A 141 8.24 8.90 -4.35
N ASN A 142 9.27 9.71 -4.15
CA ASN A 142 9.48 10.91 -4.92
C ASN A 142 10.16 10.62 -6.26
N SER A 143 9.99 11.53 -7.23
CA SER A 143 10.49 11.39 -8.60
C SER A 143 11.93 11.84 -8.80
N ASP A 144 12.43 12.82 -8.00
CA ASP A 144 13.79 13.36 -8.15
C ASP A 144 14.85 12.35 -7.69
N ASN A 145 15.46 11.72 -8.69
CA ASN A 145 16.47 10.70 -8.49
C ASN A 145 17.76 11.24 -7.87
N GLN A 146 18.17 12.48 -8.21
CA GLN A 146 19.42 13.06 -7.70
C GLN A 146 19.28 13.42 -6.22
N LYS A 147 18.18 14.06 -5.85
CA LYS A 147 17.87 14.40 -4.46
C LYS A 147 17.78 13.14 -3.59
N TRP A 148 17.08 12.09 -4.07
CA TRP A 148 17.00 10.80 -3.39
C TRP A 148 18.39 10.17 -3.17
N LYS A 149 19.22 10.08 -4.22
CA LYS A 149 20.57 9.51 -4.13
C LYS A 149 21.46 10.27 -3.15
N ASN A 150 21.38 11.59 -3.13
CA ASN A 150 22.14 12.41 -2.18
C ASN A 150 21.77 12.13 -0.73
N ILE A 151 20.47 11.90 -0.45
CA ILE A 151 20.00 11.55 0.90
C ILE A 151 20.49 10.16 1.28
N VAL A 152 20.27 9.16 0.40
CA VAL A 152 20.65 7.76 0.66
C VAL A 152 22.14 7.61 0.92
N LYS A 153 22.98 8.37 0.22
CA LYS A 153 24.44 8.38 0.40
C LYS A 153 24.88 8.69 1.84
N ASN A 154 24.07 9.49 2.56
CA ASN A 154 24.34 9.89 3.95
C ASN A 154 23.77 8.93 4.99
N ILE A 155 23.02 7.89 4.56
CA ILE A 155 22.49 6.89 5.47
C ILE A 155 23.57 5.84 5.75
N LYS A 156 23.68 5.43 7.01
CA LYS A 156 24.65 4.40 7.42
C LYS A 156 24.40 3.11 6.65
N LYS A 157 25.40 2.68 5.88
CA LYS A 157 25.35 1.43 5.13
C LYS A 157 25.28 0.22 6.05
N ARG A 158 24.41 -0.73 5.71
CA ARG A 158 24.26 -2.03 6.38
C ARG A 158 23.88 -3.08 5.33
N ASN A 159 24.32 -4.33 5.51
CA ASN A 159 24.04 -5.42 4.57
C ASN A 159 22.54 -5.72 4.45
N ASN A 160 21.83 -5.57 5.57
CA ASN A 160 20.39 -5.82 5.69
C ASN A 160 19.52 -4.54 5.57
N LEU A 161 20.05 -3.47 4.98
CA LEU A 161 19.33 -2.24 4.66
C LEU A 161 19.59 -1.85 3.22
N LYS A 162 18.57 -1.94 2.38
CA LYS A 162 18.64 -1.58 0.95
C LYS A 162 17.69 -0.44 0.64
N HIS A 163 18.09 0.41 -0.29
CA HIS A 163 17.34 1.61 -0.66
C HIS A 163 16.88 1.51 -2.10
N PHE A 164 15.60 1.82 -2.29
CA PHE A 164 14.95 1.82 -3.58
C PHE A 164 14.15 3.10 -3.77
N ARG A 165 13.85 3.40 -5.02
CA ARG A 165 12.91 4.44 -5.42
C ARG A 165 11.84 3.83 -6.33
N SER A 166 10.61 4.26 -6.19
CA SER A 166 9.53 3.89 -7.10
C SER A 166 9.80 4.42 -8.51
N VAL A 167 9.57 3.60 -9.52
CA VAL A 167 9.56 4.03 -10.94
C VAL A 167 8.29 4.79 -11.24
N ASN A 168 7.16 4.24 -10.80
CA ASN A 168 5.83 4.83 -10.92
C ASN A 168 5.13 4.76 -9.57
N PHE A 169 5.01 5.91 -8.90
CA PHE A 169 4.40 5.98 -7.58
C PHE A 169 2.91 5.66 -7.63
N GLU A 170 2.18 6.11 -8.66
CA GLU A 170 0.74 5.87 -8.76
C GLU A 170 0.43 4.37 -8.86
N ASP A 171 1.09 3.64 -9.77
CA ASP A 171 0.95 2.19 -9.91
C ASP A 171 1.35 1.46 -8.61
N MET A 172 2.49 1.83 -8.03
CA MET A 172 2.95 1.24 -6.78
C MET A 172 1.98 1.51 -5.62
N SER A 173 1.46 2.74 -5.49
CA SER A 173 0.56 3.09 -4.41
C SER A 173 -0.77 2.32 -4.47
N LYS A 174 -1.29 2.09 -5.67
CA LYS A 174 -2.47 1.23 -5.88
C LYS A 174 -2.18 -0.21 -5.47
N LYS A 175 -1.14 -0.83 -6.04
CA LYS A 175 -0.76 -2.23 -5.79
C LYS A 175 -0.40 -2.52 -4.33
N MET A 176 0.24 -1.56 -3.66
CA MET A 176 0.61 -1.66 -2.25
C MET A 176 -0.48 -1.14 -1.31
N VAL A 177 -1.60 -0.65 -1.87
CA VAL A 177 -2.70 -0.05 -1.08
C VAL A 177 -2.15 1.00 -0.10
N LEU A 178 -1.33 1.94 -0.61
CA LEU A 178 -0.69 2.98 0.21
C LEU A 178 -1.64 4.15 0.42
N ASN A 179 -2.35 4.15 1.53
CA ASN A 179 -3.14 5.30 1.98
C ASN A 179 -2.32 6.32 2.81
N ASN A 180 -1.17 5.88 3.34
CA ASN A 180 -0.19 6.72 4.04
C ASN A 180 1.19 6.04 4.06
N LEU A 181 2.24 6.79 4.42
CA LEU A 181 3.62 6.29 4.45
C LEU A 181 3.98 5.47 5.70
N ASN A 182 3.10 5.38 6.70
CA ASN A 182 3.34 4.55 7.89
C ASN A 182 3.07 3.07 7.63
N LYS A 183 2.56 2.71 6.44
CA LYS A 183 2.34 1.32 6.07
C LYS A 183 3.65 0.54 6.06
N VAL A 184 3.60 -0.66 6.60
CA VAL A 184 4.71 -1.63 6.58
C VAL A 184 4.18 -2.91 5.95
N ILE A 185 4.95 -3.48 5.01
CA ILE A 185 4.62 -4.76 4.38
C ILE A 185 5.75 -5.71 4.68
N ILE A 186 5.42 -6.88 5.23
CA ILE A 186 6.39 -7.92 5.56
C ILE A 186 6.13 -9.11 4.64
N THR A 187 7.19 -9.55 3.97
CA THR A 187 7.14 -10.74 3.11
C THR A 187 8.17 -11.73 3.59
N ASP A 188 7.84 -13.00 3.52
CA ASP A 188 8.81 -14.11 3.58
C ASP A 188 9.02 -14.68 2.17
N ASN A 189 10.15 -15.34 1.96
CA ASN A 189 10.51 -15.93 0.67
C ASN A 189 10.08 -17.42 0.59
N LYS A 190 8.99 -17.77 1.26
CA LYS A 190 8.47 -19.15 1.26
C LYS A 190 7.37 -19.32 0.24
#